data_e73e625efe6b2e19d404df5ee5fa152c
#
_entry.id   e73e625efe6b2e19d404df5ee5fa152c
#
_cell.length_a   1.000
_cell.length_b   1.000
_cell.length_c   1.000
_cell.angle_alpha   90.00
_cell.angle_beta   90.00
_cell.angle_gamma   90.00
#
_symmetry.space_group_name_H-M   'P 1'
#
loop_
_entity.id
_entity.type
_entity.pdbx_description
1 polymer ?
#
loop_
_entity_poly.entity_id
_entity_poly.type
_entity_poly.pdbx_seq_one_letter_code
_entity_poly.pdbx_strand_id
1 'polypeptide(L)'
;PKGDMSISTFAGHQWVLDFSANDLTGIFTASNHDCIAKIDSRSRRVAMKQSPPAPKPDSTPASKLVIREHNVWFIRKDKKDIQLTRKGTEEDSFLNEFRYSPNKRYALGFQSTRVIPRKIPLLRSSPKDQIQPTIEFINYPKPGDPRPQRRPILFDLKKKTAIPVDEASFLDSWSVQFKHWSKDSRSAHVLYNKRGHQELALLSIDASTGKVTDLVRESPDTFVDYSQKTMLHWLDQSEQLIWASERSGWNHLYRIDASNGQVINPITKGKWVVRKIEHVDEKSQVVWFSALAIHPKQDPYHLHLAKVNLDGSDLTVLTQGDGTHRWEFNPERTLFVDRWSRVDHPEVAQLRSARDGSLVKELARQDISALLKEGYSMPIRFSAPGRDGKTMIHGFLIQPTELDPNRIYPVIENIYAGPHGFHVPKKFGLQISQRRLAELGFVIAKIDGMGTNWRSKKFHDHCWQNLADAGFPDRIAWLKAAARKYSWLDLSRVGIYGGSAGGQNALSALLHHGEFYKAAVSDCGCHDNRMDKIWWNEAWMGKIGPHYEQSSNVFHAHKLQGNLMLTVGELDKNVDPASTLQVVDAQ
;
A
#
# COMPACT_ATOMS: atom_id res chain seq x y z
N PRO A 1 -25.63 -16.31 -12.72
CA PRO A 1 -24.33 -16.84 -12.34
C PRO A 1 -24.30 -17.11 -10.83
N LYS A 2 -24.03 -18.35 -10.45
CA LYS A 2 -23.75 -18.69 -9.06
C LYS A 2 -22.27 -18.35 -8.86
N GLY A 3 -21.97 -17.27 -8.17
CA GLY A 3 -20.62 -16.90 -7.77
C GLY A 3 -20.63 -16.51 -6.30
N ASP A 4 -19.77 -17.12 -5.50
CA ASP A 4 -19.54 -16.68 -4.13
C ASP A 4 -18.58 -15.48 -4.21
N MET A 5 -19.01 -14.34 -3.67
CA MET A 5 -18.17 -13.15 -3.54
C MET A 5 -17.78 -12.99 -2.07
N SER A 6 -16.50 -13.00 -1.79
CA SER A 6 -15.97 -12.74 -0.45
C SER A 6 -15.57 -11.25 -0.35
N ILE A 7 -16.13 -10.56 0.64
CA ILE A 7 -15.81 -9.17 0.92
C ILE A 7 -15.35 -9.08 2.37
N SER A 8 -14.11 -8.64 2.59
CA SER A 8 -13.62 -8.34 3.93
C SER A 8 -14.15 -6.97 4.36
N THR A 9 -14.83 -6.93 5.51
CA THR A 9 -15.46 -5.72 6.04
C THR A 9 -15.38 -5.68 7.56
N PHE A 10 -15.68 -4.54 8.15
CA PHE A 10 -15.71 -4.36 9.61
C PHE A 10 -17.16 -4.43 10.11
N ALA A 11 -17.33 -4.87 11.35
CA ALA A 11 -18.65 -4.90 11.99
C ALA A 11 -19.32 -3.52 11.99
N GLY A 12 -20.60 -3.50 11.70
CA GLY A 12 -21.39 -2.28 11.60
C GLY A 12 -21.39 -1.60 10.23
N HIS A 13 -20.54 -2.02 9.28
CA HIS A 13 -20.63 -1.51 7.92
C HIS A 13 -21.94 -1.93 7.25
N GLN A 14 -22.61 -0.98 6.62
CA GLN A 14 -23.81 -1.24 5.82
C GLN A 14 -23.44 -1.36 4.35
N TRP A 15 -23.92 -2.40 3.71
CA TRP A 15 -23.72 -2.67 2.30
C TRP A 15 -25.04 -2.57 1.55
N VAL A 16 -25.03 -1.84 0.45
CA VAL A 16 -26.14 -1.79 -0.49
C VAL A 16 -25.80 -2.71 -1.65
N LEU A 17 -26.62 -3.76 -1.83
CA LEU A 17 -26.52 -4.63 -3.00
C LEU A 17 -27.48 -4.10 -4.05
N ASP A 18 -26.93 -3.54 -5.10
CA ASP A 18 -27.69 -3.05 -6.25
C ASP A 18 -27.63 -4.09 -7.38
N PHE A 19 -28.78 -4.62 -7.73
CA PHE A 19 -28.97 -5.54 -8.85
C PHE A 19 -29.67 -4.78 -9.98
N SER A 20 -29.02 -3.79 -10.55
CA SER A 20 -29.56 -2.82 -11.51
C SER A 20 -30.28 -3.39 -12.73
N ALA A 21 -30.18 -4.70 -12.99
CA ALA A 21 -30.92 -5.35 -14.06
C ALA A 21 -32.36 -5.75 -13.68
N ASN A 22 -32.76 -5.70 -12.38
CA ASN A 22 -34.07 -6.20 -11.91
C ASN A 22 -34.67 -5.46 -10.70
N ASP A 23 -34.35 -4.19 -10.48
CA ASP A 23 -34.86 -3.38 -9.34
C ASP A 23 -34.73 -4.03 -7.95
N LEU A 24 -33.67 -4.79 -7.72
CA LEU A 24 -33.43 -5.47 -6.46
C LEU A 24 -32.36 -4.73 -5.66
N THR A 25 -32.77 -4.00 -4.62
CA THR A 25 -31.85 -3.38 -3.65
C THR A 25 -31.97 -4.09 -2.32
N GLY A 26 -30.86 -4.63 -1.81
CA GLY A 26 -30.77 -5.22 -0.48
C GLY A 26 -29.76 -4.46 0.38
N ILE A 27 -30.13 -4.15 1.62
CA ILE A 27 -29.21 -3.57 2.60
C ILE A 27 -28.90 -4.64 3.64
N PHE A 28 -27.63 -4.86 3.93
CA PHE A 28 -27.22 -5.69 5.05
C PHE A 28 -26.12 -4.99 5.88
N THR A 29 -26.12 -5.30 7.17
CA THR A 29 -25.10 -4.78 8.10
C THR A 29 -24.13 -5.90 8.46
N ALA A 30 -22.84 -5.66 8.33
CA ALA A 30 -21.81 -6.62 8.70
C ALA A 30 -21.83 -6.88 10.21
N SER A 31 -21.74 -8.15 10.61
CA SER A 31 -21.68 -8.58 12.01
C SER A 31 -20.23 -8.80 12.47
N ASN A 32 -20.05 -9.01 13.78
CA ASN A 32 -18.74 -9.32 14.37
C ASN A 32 -18.26 -10.76 14.08
N HIS A 33 -19.03 -11.53 13.31
CA HIS A 33 -18.72 -12.94 13.00
C HIS A 33 -18.69 -13.13 11.49
N ASP A 34 -17.87 -14.07 11.03
CA ASP A 34 -17.87 -14.49 9.63
C ASP A 34 -19.26 -15.02 9.26
N CYS A 35 -19.82 -14.46 8.20
CA CYS A 35 -21.14 -14.81 7.70
C CYS A 35 -21.09 -15.09 6.21
N ILE A 36 -21.87 -16.08 5.76
CA ILE A 36 -22.15 -16.29 4.35
C ILE A 36 -23.54 -15.74 4.06
N ALA A 37 -23.62 -14.67 3.25
CA ALA A 37 -24.88 -14.16 2.76
C ALA A 37 -25.33 -14.98 1.54
N LYS A 38 -26.40 -15.76 1.66
CA LYS A 38 -27.06 -16.40 0.51
C LYS A 38 -28.09 -15.46 -0.07
N ILE A 39 -27.88 -15.05 -1.30
CA ILE A 39 -28.79 -14.20 -2.05
C ILE A 39 -29.61 -15.09 -2.95
N ASP A 40 -30.91 -15.14 -2.70
CA ASP A 40 -31.86 -15.81 -3.60
C ASP A 40 -32.54 -14.76 -4.49
N SER A 41 -32.09 -14.70 -5.73
CA SER A 41 -32.63 -13.79 -6.74
C SER A 41 -34.12 -14.02 -7.07
N ARG A 42 -34.69 -15.16 -6.71
CA ARG A 42 -36.09 -15.47 -6.97
C ARG A 42 -37.01 -15.02 -5.84
N SER A 43 -36.58 -15.13 -4.60
CA SER A 43 -37.40 -14.80 -3.43
C SER A 43 -37.18 -13.38 -2.89
N ARG A 44 -36.28 -12.62 -3.45
CA ARG A 44 -35.87 -11.26 -3.00
C ARG A 44 -35.47 -11.22 -1.50
N ARG A 45 -34.98 -12.33 -0.95
CA ARG A 45 -34.55 -12.43 0.44
C ARG A 45 -33.07 -12.68 0.54
N VAL A 46 -32.42 -11.93 1.42
CA VAL A 46 -31.04 -12.19 1.85
C VAL A 46 -31.12 -12.99 3.15
N ALA A 47 -30.75 -14.26 3.10
CA ALA A 47 -30.64 -15.09 4.30
C ALA A 47 -29.18 -15.11 4.75
N MET A 48 -28.92 -14.56 5.93
CA MET A 48 -27.61 -14.67 6.59
C MET A 48 -27.57 -16.03 7.32
N LYS A 49 -26.64 -16.88 6.92
CA LYS A 49 -26.31 -18.08 7.68
C LYS A 49 -24.97 -17.82 8.36
N GLN A 50 -24.93 -17.85 9.68
CA GLN A 50 -23.65 -17.89 10.39
C GLN A 50 -22.87 -19.10 9.86
N SER A 51 -21.61 -18.87 9.51
CA SER A 51 -20.71 -20.00 9.26
C SER A 51 -20.79 -20.91 10.50
N PRO A 52 -20.84 -22.24 10.32
CA PRO A 52 -20.69 -23.11 11.47
C PRO A 52 -19.44 -22.65 12.23
N PRO A 53 -19.51 -22.51 13.56
CA PRO A 53 -18.35 -22.12 14.34
C PRO A 53 -17.20 -23.02 13.89
N ALA A 54 -16.06 -22.40 13.56
CA ALA A 54 -14.84 -23.16 13.26
C ALA A 54 -14.74 -24.26 14.31
N PRO A 55 -14.45 -25.52 13.93
CA PRO A 55 -14.37 -26.60 14.90
C PRO A 55 -13.53 -26.09 16.06
N LYS A 56 -14.13 -26.06 17.25
CA LYS A 56 -13.40 -25.65 18.46
C LYS A 56 -12.14 -26.50 18.44
N PRO A 57 -10.93 -25.89 18.50
CA PRO A 57 -9.72 -26.69 18.58
C PRO A 57 -9.93 -27.61 19.79
N ASP A 58 -10.00 -28.90 19.52
CA ASP A 58 -10.12 -29.93 20.53
C ASP A 58 -8.96 -29.77 21.51
N SER A 59 -9.30 -29.79 22.78
CA SER A 59 -8.43 -29.64 23.92
C SER A 59 -7.86 -28.23 24.14
N THR A 60 -8.48 -27.49 25.04
CA THR A 60 -7.78 -26.48 25.84
C THR A 60 -6.50 -27.15 26.33
N PRO A 61 -5.30 -26.63 26.00
CA PRO A 61 -4.07 -27.21 26.53
C PRO A 61 -4.20 -27.22 28.06
N ALA A 62 -3.81 -28.32 28.68
CA ALA A 62 -3.89 -28.51 30.14
C ALA A 62 -3.16 -27.40 30.93
N SER A 63 -2.52 -26.47 30.25
CA SER A 63 -1.80 -25.33 30.76
C SER A 63 -1.84 -24.18 29.75
N LYS A 64 -2.12 -22.96 30.22
CA LYS A 64 -2.26 -21.75 29.40
C LYS A 64 -1.46 -20.60 30.02
N LEU A 65 -0.82 -19.78 29.16
CA LEU A 65 -0.27 -18.48 29.58
C LEU A 65 -1.40 -17.43 29.59
N VAL A 66 -1.46 -16.64 30.64
CA VAL A 66 -2.41 -15.52 30.79
C VAL A 66 -1.69 -14.31 31.40
N ILE A 67 -2.29 -13.14 31.25
CA ILE A 67 -1.84 -11.91 31.89
C ILE A 67 -2.71 -11.65 33.13
N ARG A 68 -2.06 -11.42 34.28
CA ARG A 68 -2.67 -10.91 35.51
C ARG A 68 -1.74 -9.81 36.07
N GLU A 69 -2.31 -8.68 36.42
CA GLU A 69 -1.54 -7.54 36.98
C GLU A 69 -0.29 -7.25 36.16
N HIS A 70 -0.48 -7.08 34.84
CA HIS A 70 0.55 -6.78 33.85
C HIS A 70 1.65 -7.85 33.67
N ASN A 71 1.56 -8.99 34.37
CA ASN A 71 2.55 -10.05 34.34
C ASN A 71 2.01 -11.37 33.78
N VAL A 72 2.93 -12.22 33.31
CA VAL A 72 2.61 -13.52 32.71
C VAL A 72 2.52 -14.58 33.80
N TRP A 73 1.40 -15.32 33.78
CA TRP A 73 1.13 -16.44 34.63
C TRP A 73 0.92 -17.70 33.80
N PHE A 74 1.45 -18.81 34.30
CA PHE A 74 1.24 -20.14 33.75
C PHE A 74 0.14 -20.85 34.57
N ILE A 75 -1.04 -20.98 33.96
CA ILE A 75 -2.20 -21.62 34.55
C ILE A 75 -2.09 -23.12 34.40
N ARG A 76 -2.38 -23.85 35.44
CA ARG A 76 -2.33 -25.32 35.50
C ARG A 76 -3.66 -25.89 35.94
N LYS A 77 -4.11 -26.96 35.27
CA LYS A 77 -5.26 -27.73 35.74
C LYS A 77 -4.89 -28.41 37.05
N ASP A 78 -5.73 -28.26 38.07
CA ASP A 78 -5.62 -28.93 39.38
C ASP A 78 -4.32 -28.68 40.19
N LYS A 79 -3.59 -27.59 39.89
CA LYS A 79 -2.36 -27.18 40.62
C LYS A 79 -2.29 -25.67 40.76
N LYS A 80 -1.53 -25.19 41.74
CA LYS A 80 -1.28 -23.76 41.95
C LYS A 80 -0.64 -23.12 40.72
N ASP A 81 -1.17 -21.99 40.26
CA ASP A 81 -0.64 -21.19 39.16
C ASP A 81 0.78 -20.68 39.47
N ILE A 82 1.58 -20.48 38.43
CA ILE A 82 2.96 -20.03 38.56
C ILE A 82 3.13 -18.68 37.90
N GLN A 83 3.60 -17.69 38.62
CA GLN A 83 3.99 -16.39 38.04
C GLN A 83 5.35 -16.53 37.33
N LEU A 84 5.39 -16.23 36.04
CA LEU A 84 6.59 -16.35 35.20
C LEU A 84 7.36 -15.04 35.10
N THR A 85 6.69 -13.89 35.22
CA THR A 85 7.33 -12.56 35.18
C THR A 85 6.88 -11.70 36.36
N ARG A 86 7.72 -10.70 36.76
CA ARG A 86 7.46 -9.79 37.88
C ARG A 86 7.77 -8.33 37.56
N LYS A 87 8.17 -8.03 36.31
CA LYS A 87 8.58 -6.68 35.89
C LYS A 87 7.47 -5.90 35.14
N GLY A 88 6.33 -6.54 34.88
CA GLY A 88 5.22 -5.88 34.18
C GLY A 88 4.57 -4.82 35.09
N THR A 89 4.37 -3.63 34.54
CA THR A 89 3.66 -2.49 35.14
C THR A 89 2.56 -2.01 34.20
N GLU A 90 1.76 -1.04 34.62
CA GLU A 90 0.75 -0.42 33.75
C GLU A 90 1.41 0.30 32.56
N GLU A 91 2.57 0.91 32.76
CA GLU A 91 3.32 1.64 31.72
C GLU A 91 4.10 0.70 30.80
N ASP A 92 4.39 -0.53 31.24
CA ASP A 92 5.19 -1.50 30.50
C ASP A 92 4.67 -2.92 30.74
N SER A 93 3.56 -3.24 30.10
CA SER A 93 2.77 -4.45 30.33
C SER A 93 3.15 -5.58 29.38
N PHE A 94 3.09 -6.82 29.85
CA PHE A 94 3.07 -7.98 28.96
C PHE A 94 1.73 -8.05 28.21
N LEU A 95 1.81 -8.44 26.94
CA LEU A 95 0.65 -8.52 26.06
C LEU A 95 0.05 -9.94 26.10
N ASN A 96 -1.28 -10.03 26.07
CA ASN A 96 -1.98 -11.32 26.00
C ASN A 96 -1.92 -11.91 24.58
N GLU A 97 -0.70 -12.01 24.07
CA GLU A 97 -0.38 -12.51 22.74
C GLU A 97 0.77 -13.51 22.84
N PHE A 98 0.45 -14.80 22.77
CA PHE A 98 1.43 -15.88 22.86
C PHE A 98 1.45 -16.71 21.59
N ARG A 99 2.64 -17.01 21.11
CA ARG A 99 2.89 -17.88 19.94
C ARG A 99 3.64 -19.11 20.40
N TYR A 100 2.96 -20.24 20.44
CA TYR A 100 3.53 -21.50 20.92
C TYR A 100 4.36 -22.16 19.83
N SER A 101 5.49 -22.76 20.21
CA SER A 101 6.31 -23.59 19.31
C SER A 101 5.56 -24.85 18.89
N PRO A 102 5.90 -25.48 17.73
CA PRO A 102 5.27 -26.71 17.25
C PRO A 102 5.24 -27.84 18.28
N ASN A 103 6.33 -28.04 19.02
CA ASN A 103 6.41 -29.04 20.09
C ASN A 103 5.76 -28.60 21.42
N LYS A 104 5.14 -27.41 21.48
CA LYS A 104 4.49 -26.81 22.65
C LYS A 104 5.39 -26.67 23.89
N ARG A 105 6.70 -26.77 23.74
CA ARG A 105 7.65 -26.57 24.83
C ARG A 105 7.92 -25.10 25.10
N TYR A 106 7.97 -24.28 24.06
CA TYR A 106 8.27 -22.87 24.16
C TYR A 106 7.08 -22.00 23.73
N ALA A 107 7.03 -20.79 24.25
CA ALA A 107 6.12 -19.76 23.76
C ALA A 107 6.88 -18.42 23.64
N LEU A 108 6.62 -17.69 22.56
CA LEU A 108 7.04 -16.31 22.41
C LEU A 108 5.88 -15.40 22.83
N GLY A 109 6.16 -14.45 23.69
CA GLY A 109 5.26 -13.36 24.08
C GLY A 109 5.93 -12.01 23.81
N PHE A 110 5.23 -10.93 24.16
CA PHE A 110 5.73 -9.57 24.02
C PHE A 110 5.45 -8.75 25.26
N GLN A 111 6.37 -7.84 25.59
CA GLN A 111 6.18 -6.74 26.52
C GLN A 111 6.16 -5.44 25.72
N SER A 112 5.34 -4.46 26.11
CA SER A 112 5.21 -3.21 25.36
C SER A 112 4.95 -2.04 26.30
N THR A 113 5.67 -0.94 26.06
CA THR A 113 5.40 0.31 26.76
C THR A 113 4.05 0.87 26.33
N ARG A 114 3.34 1.47 27.29
CA ARG A 114 2.11 2.22 27.06
C ARG A 114 2.45 3.62 26.56
N VAL A 115 1.72 4.06 25.55
CA VAL A 115 1.80 5.45 25.05
C VAL A 115 0.38 6.00 24.96
N ILE A 116 0.18 7.20 25.52
CA ILE A 116 -1.06 7.94 25.33
C ILE A 116 -0.95 8.68 23.99
N PRO A 117 -1.81 8.36 23.00
CA PRO A 117 -1.73 9.00 21.69
C PRO A 117 -2.13 10.47 21.78
N ARG A 118 -1.50 11.29 20.95
CA ARG A 118 -1.94 12.67 20.70
C ARG A 118 -3.39 12.67 20.23
N LYS A 119 -4.14 13.66 20.67
CA LYS A 119 -5.50 13.93 20.18
C LYS A 119 -5.54 15.24 19.41
N ILE A 120 -6.32 15.27 18.33
CA ILE A 120 -6.66 16.50 17.62
C ILE A 120 -8.14 16.82 17.78
N PRO A 121 -8.53 18.11 17.85
CA PRO A 121 -9.91 18.53 17.83
C PRO A 121 -10.44 18.57 16.39
N LEU A 122 -11.67 18.13 16.19
CA LEU A 122 -12.44 18.34 14.97
C LEU A 122 -13.68 19.18 15.32
N LEU A 123 -13.85 20.31 14.67
CA LEU A 123 -14.98 21.19 14.88
C LEU A 123 -16.15 20.76 14.00
N ARG A 124 -17.26 20.36 14.61
CA ARG A 124 -18.54 20.22 13.92
C ARG A 124 -19.29 21.53 14.01
N SER A 125 -19.19 22.39 13.00
CA SER A 125 -19.78 23.72 12.98
C SER A 125 -21.32 23.71 12.94
N SER A 126 -21.88 22.68 12.27
CA SER A 126 -23.33 22.56 12.05
C SER A 126 -23.84 21.19 12.48
N PRO A 127 -23.92 20.89 13.80
CA PRO A 127 -24.52 19.65 14.29
C PRO A 127 -26.03 19.64 13.97
N LYS A 128 -26.59 18.41 13.74
CA LYS A 128 -28.00 18.28 13.33
C LYS A 128 -28.99 18.41 14.49
N ASP A 129 -28.51 18.27 15.71
CA ASP A 129 -29.31 18.18 16.95
C ASP A 129 -29.26 19.43 17.84
N GLN A 130 -28.42 20.39 17.50
CA GLN A 130 -28.29 21.66 18.23
C GLN A 130 -27.73 22.76 17.33
N ILE A 131 -27.91 24.04 17.77
CA ILE A 131 -27.43 25.23 17.04
C ILE A 131 -25.93 25.44 17.29
N GLN A 132 -25.47 25.22 18.53
CA GLN A 132 -24.09 25.48 18.91
C GLN A 132 -23.14 24.41 18.35
N PRO A 133 -21.95 24.80 17.83
CA PRO A 133 -20.94 23.86 17.40
C PRO A 133 -20.53 22.89 18.50
N THR A 134 -20.06 21.72 18.08
CA THR A 134 -19.48 20.73 18.99
C THR A 134 -18.05 20.37 18.57
N ILE A 135 -17.23 19.93 19.53
CA ILE A 135 -15.86 19.50 19.28
C ILE A 135 -15.77 18.00 19.56
N GLU A 136 -15.26 17.25 18.57
CA GLU A 136 -14.89 15.83 18.70
C GLU A 136 -13.38 15.72 18.81
N PHE A 137 -12.85 14.90 19.74
CA PHE A 137 -11.41 14.60 19.83
C PHE A 137 -11.14 13.19 19.32
N ILE A 138 -10.19 13.07 18.40
CA ILE A 138 -9.74 11.77 17.88
C ILE A 138 -8.26 11.52 18.17
N ASN A 139 -7.87 10.26 18.31
CA ASN A 139 -6.46 9.88 18.42
C ASN A 139 -5.76 10.09 17.07
N TYR A 140 -4.70 10.89 17.07
CA TYR A 140 -4.01 11.27 15.86
C TYR A 140 -2.50 11.47 16.10
N PRO A 141 -1.72 10.36 16.23
CA PRO A 141 -0.28 10.45 16.38
C PRO A 141 0.39 11.12 15.18
N LYS A 142 1.27 12.06 15.45
CA LYS A 142 2.02 12.82 14.44
C LYS A 142 3.51 12.43 14.45
N PRO A 143 4.27 12.71 13.38
CA PRO A 143 5.72 12.50 13.36
C PRO A 143 6.39 13.11 14.60
N GLY A 144 7.34 12.37 15.16
CA GLY A 144 8.01 12.73 16.40
C GLY A 144 7.31 12.26 17.68
N ASP A 145 6.02 11.95 17.66
CA ASP A 145 5.33 11.45 18.85
C ASP A 145 5.92 10.12 19.32
N PRO A 146 5.91 9.85 20.64
CA PRO A 146 6.37 8.58 21.19
C PRO A 146 5.55 7.41 20.64
N ARG A 147 6.19 6.25 20.50
CA ARG A 147 5.57 5.01 20.05
C ARG A 147 5.76 3.91 21.07
N PRO A 148 4.80 2.97 21.21
CA PRO A 148 4.99 1.80 22.03
C PRO A 148 6.25 1.03 21.60
N GLN A 149 7.13 0.73 22.56
CA GLN A 149 8.33 -0.08 22.33
C GLN A 149 8.00 -1.53 22.66
N ARG A 150 7.91 -2.36 21.63
CA ARG A 150 7.56 -3.76 21.75
C ARG A 150 8.82 -4.63 21.77
N ARG A 151 8.94 -5.48 22.80
CA ARG A 151 10.08 -6.37 23.01
C ARG A 151 9.63 -7.81 23.15
N PRO A 152 10.25 -8.76 22.46
CA PRO A 152 9.93 -10.19 22.60
C PRO A 152 10.48 -10.76 23.91
N ILE A 153 9.81 -11.79 24.40
CA ILE A 153 10.24 -12.60 25.53
C ILE A 153 9.87 -14.06 25.26
N LEU A 154 10.69 -14.98 25.72
CA LEU A 154 10.45 -16.42 25.59
C LEU A 154 10.05 -17.05 26.93
N PHE A 155 9.30 -18.14 26.86
CA PHE A 155 8.90 -18.96 28.01
C PHE A 155 9.21 -20.43 27.72
N ASP A 156 10.00 -21.09 28.60
CA ASP A 156 10.13 -22.55 28.63
C ASP A 156 9.00 -23.11 29.51
N LEU A 157 7.99 -23.68 28.88
CA LEU A 157 6.80 -24.21 29.56
C LEU A 157 7.07 -25.50 30.35
N LYS A 158 8.15 -26.23 29.99
CA LYS A 158 8.61 -27.41 30.75
C LYS A 158 9.32 -26.99 32.01
N LYS A 159 10.26 -26.05 31.94
CA LYS A 159 10.97 -25.48 33.08
C LYS A 159 10.12 -24.50 33.89
N LYS A 160 9.07 -23.92 33.31
CA LYS A 160 8.18 -22.89 33.87
C LYS A 160 8.96 -21.62 34.23
N THR A 161 9.78 -21.17 33.29
CA THR A 161 10.62 -19.98 33.43
C THR A 161 10.51 -19.10 32.21
N ALA A 162 10.63 -17.79 32.44
CA ALA A 162 10.86 -16.84 31.36
C ALA A 162 12.34 -16.90 30.93
N ILE A 163 12.59 -16.75 29.64
CA ILE A 163 13.92 -16.65 29.04
C ILE A 163 14.03 -15.24 28.45
N PRO A 164 14.91 -14.39 28.99
CA PRO A 164 15.11 -13.05 28.47
C PRO A 164 15.66 -13.11 27.05
N VAL A 165 15.19 -12.20 26.22
CA VAL A 165 15.71 -11.97 24.87
C VAL A 165 16.53 -10.69 24.89
N ASP A 166 17.61 -10.61 24.11
CA ASP A 166 18.45 -9.42 24.04
C ASP A 166 17.66 -8.21 23.52
N GLU A 167 17.31 -7.29 24.42
CA GLU A 167 16.52 -6.11 24.12
C GLU A 167 17.27 -5.11 23.19
N ALA A 168 18.61 -5.13 23.17
CA ALA A 168 19.42 -4.25 22.32
C ALA A 168 19.14 -4.47 20.83
N SER A 169 18.71 -5.68 20.46
CA SER A 169 18.33 -6.03 19.09
C SER A 169 16.99 -5.38 18.63
N PHE A 170 16.24 -4.74 19.53
CA PHE A 170 14.90 -4.21 19.27
C PHE A 170 14.74 -2.74 19.62
N LEU A 171 15.85 -2.02 19.79
CA LEU A 171 15.84 -0.61 20.15
C LEU A 171 15.19 0.24 19.08
N ASP A 172 14.42 1.26 19.52
CA ASP A 172 13.77 2.23 18.63
C ASP A 172 12.91 1.57 17.56
N SER A 173 12.16 0.53 17.95
CA SER A 173 11.33 -0.22 17.02
C SER A 173 10.12 0.59 16.53
N TRP A 174 9.93 0.62 15.23
CA TRP A 174 8.64 0.94 14.63
C TRP A 174 7.64 -0.19 14.86
N SER A 175 8.09 -1.41 14.62
CA SER A 175 7.31 -2.61 14.88
C SER A 175 8.20 -3.84 15.09
N VAL A 176 7.73 -4.76 15.93
CA VAL A 176 8.28 -6.12 16.09
C VAL A 176 7.12 -7.09 15.94
N GLN A 177 7.17 -7.96 14.93
CA GLN A 177 6.09 -8.86 14.57
C GLN A 177 6.58 -10.30 14.53
N PHE A 178 5.89 -11.21 15.23
CA PHE A 178 6.12 -12.64 15.06
C PHE A 178 5.78 -13.07 13.62
N LYS A 179 6.64 -13.88 13.02
CA LYS A 179 6.45 -14.42 11.68
C LYS A 179 6.35 -15.93 11.64
N HIS A 180 7.24 -16.66 12.32
CA HIS A 180 7.32 -18.10 12.20
C HIS A 180 8.02 -18.76 13.38
N TRP A 181 7.71 -20.03 13.66
CA TRP A 181 8.52 -20.94 14.44
C TRP A 181 9.24 -21.91 13.52
N SER A 182 10.51 -22.19 13.74
CA SER A 182 11.18 -23.33 13.08
C SER A 182 10.47 -24.64 13.41
N LYS A 183 10.43 -25.58 12.47
CA LYS A 183 9.74 -26.87 12.63
C LYS A 183 10.27 -27.67 13.82
N ASP A 184 11.57 -27.62 14.05
CA ASP A 184 12.23 -28.25 15.20
C ASP A 184 12.01 -27.51 16.53
N SER A 185 11.31 -26.37 16.49
CA SER A 185 11.00 -25.52 17.65
C SER A 185 12.24 -24.90 18.31
N ARG A 186 13.37 -24.82 17.63
CA ARG A 186 14.60 -24.21 18.18
C ARG A 186 14.65 -22.72 18.03
N SER A 187 13.92 -22.15 17.06
CA SER A 187 13.98 -20.72 16.77
C SER A 187 12.61 -20.12 16.54
N ALA A 188 12.39 -18.93 17.11
CA ALA A 188 11.28 -18.05 16.78
C ALA A 188 11.78 -16.93 15.87
N HIS A 189 11.06 -16.66 14.79
CA HIS A 189 11.43 -15.61 13.84
C HIS A 189 10.52 -14.41 13.97
N VAL A 190 11.11 -13.22 14.05
CA VAL A 190 10.40 -11.95 14.17
C VAL A 190 10.88 -10.97 13.11
N LEU A 191 9.96 -10.19 12.56
CA LEU A 191 10.27 -9.08 11.67
C LEU A 191 10.38 -7.80 12.51
N TYR A 192 11.57 -7.22 12.52
CA TYR A 192 11.89 -5.96 13.14
C TYR A 192 11.97 -4.86 12.08
N ASN A 193 11.24 -3.77 12.30
CA ASN A 193 11.34 -2.54 11.53
C ASN A 193 11.77 -1.42 12.49
N LYS A 194 12.88 -0.79 12.21
CA LYS A 194 13.40 0.33 13.01
C LYS A 194 12.66 1.62 12.66
N ARG A 195 12.41 2.46 13.64
CA ARG A 195 11.84 3.79 13.40
C ARG A 195 12.77 4.62 12.54
N GLY A 196 12.21 5.33 11.56
CA GLY A 196 12.95 6.01 10.49
C GLY A 196 13.06 5.17 9.23
N HIS A 197 12.68 3.88 9.29
CA HIS A 197 12.49 2.97 8.15
C HIS A 197 13.72 2.72 7.27
N GLN A 198 14.92 3.06 7.76
CA GLN A 198 16.18 2.74 7.08
C GLN A 198 16.70 1.33 7.41
N GLU A 199 15.97 0.57 8.24
CA GLU A 199 16.38 -0.77 8.62
C GLU A 199 15.16 -1.68 8.81
N LEU A 200 15.17 -2.81 8.09
CA LEU A 200 14.20 -3.89 8.22
C LEU A 200 14.96 -5.20 8.35
N ALA A 201 14.71 -5.97 9.42
CA ALA A 201 15.41 -7.22 9.64
C ALA A 201 14.46 -8.37 9.97
N LEU A 202 14.70 -9.54 9.39
CA LEU A 202 14.17 -10.81 9.85
C LEU A 202 15.18 -11.39 10.85
N LEU A 203 14.78 -11.45 12.11
CA LEU A 203 15.62 -11.91 13.22
C LEU A 203 15.21 -13.31 13.66
N SER A 204 16.17 -14.13 14.01
CA SER A 204 16.00 -15.45 14.62
C SER A 204 16.33 -15.37 16.10
N ILE A 205 15.44 -15.87 16.95
CA ILE A 205 15.61 -15.92 18.40
C ILE A 205 15.73 -17.38 18.82
N ASP A 206 16.88 -17.80 19.35
CA ASP A 206 17.06 -19.16 19.88
C ASP A 206 16.13 -19.38 21.08
N ALA A 207 15.31 -20.42 20.99
CA ALA A 207 14.24 -20.68 21.95
C ALA A 207 14.76 -21.09 23.34
N SER A 208 15.99 -21.57 23.44
CA SER A 208 16.57 -22.07 24.69
C SER A 208 17.39 -21.03 25.44
N THR A 209 17.95 -20.05 24.73
CA THR A 209 18.88 -19.05 25.27
C THR A 209 18.38 -17.61 25.15
N GLY A 210 17.44 -17.32 24.22
CA GLY A 210 17.01 -15.98 23.89
C GLY A 210 18.00 -15.18 23.03
N LYS A 211 19.08 -15.81 22.56
CA LYS A 211 20.07 -15.18 21.66
C LYS A 211 19.42 -14.79 20.35
N VAL A 212 19.65 -13.55 19.91
CA VAL A 212 19.16 -13.00 18.64
C VAL A 212 20.26 -13.03 17.60
N THR A 213 19.90 -13.45 16.38
CA THR A 213 20.78 -13.42 15.21
C THR A 213 20.02 -12.91 13.99
N ASP A 214 20.73 -12.23 13.09
CA ASP A 214 20.14 -11.77 11.83
C ASP A 214 20.01 -12.95 10.85
N LEU A 215 18.83 -13.13 10.27
CA LEU A 215 18.66 -13.94 9.08
C LEU A 215 18.75 -13.09 7.83
N VAL A 216 18.03 -11.97 7.81
CA VAL A 216 18.07 -11.02 6.69
C VAL A 216 18.04 -9.62 7.28
N ARG A 217 18.89 -8.72 6.76
CA ARG A 217 18.86 -7.31 7.10
C ARG A 217 18.94 -6.47 5.82
N GLU A 218 18.00 -5.55 5.69
CA GLU A 218 17.99 -4.51 4.67
C GLU A 218 18.30 -3.18 5.35
N SER A 219 19.34 -2.49 4.89
CA SER A 219 19.78 -1.20 5.46
C SER A 219 20.25 -0.26 4.36
N PRO A 220 19.36 0.21 3.48
CA PRO A 220 19.70 1.17 2.44
C PRO A 220 19.97 2.56 3.04
N ASP A 221 20.69 3.41 2.29
CA ASP A 221 20.95 4.80 2.66
C ASP A 221 19.67 5.65 2.76
N THR A 222 18.60 5.25 2.04
CA THR A 222 17.32 5.94 2.03
C THR A 222 16.33 5.22 2.96
N PHE A 223 15.36 4.52 2.44
CA PHE A 223 14.33 3.83 3.23
C PHE A 223 14.03 2.44 2.66
N VAL A 224 13.49 1.58 3.50
CA VAL A 224 12.85 0.32 3.09
C VAL A 224 11.34 0.57 2.97
N ASP A 225 10.77 0.31 1.80
CA ASP A 225 9.32 0.36 1.62
C ASP A 225 8.67 -0.88 2.27
N TYR A 226 8.61 -0.85 3.59
CA TYR A 226 8.10 -1.96 4.39
C TYR A 226 6.61 -2.21 4.19
N SER A 227 5.86 -1.20 3.77
CA SER A 227 4.40 -1.26 3.65
C SER A 227 3.93 -1.86 2.34
N GLN A 228 4.72 -1.74 1.26
CA GLN A 228 4.31 -2.16 -0.08
C GLN A 228 5.18 -3.30 -0.65
N LYS A 229 6.46 -3.38 -0.28
CA LYS A 229 7.42 -4.27 -0.94
C LYS A 229 7.93 -5.42 -0.07
N THR A 230 7.56 -5.47 1.21
CA THR A 230 7.94 -6.60 2.07
C THR A 230 7.14 -7.85 1.69
N MET A 231 7.82 -8.86 1.17
CA MET A 231 7.27 -10.19 0.90
C MET A 231 8.15 -11.22 1.58
N LEU A 232 7.54 -12.05 2.40
CA LEU A 232 8.17 -13.16 3.12
C LEU A 232 7.28 -14.38 2.98
N HIS A 233 7.82 -15.46 2.43
CA HIS A 233 7.14 -16.75 2.31
C HIS A 233 8.06 -17.87 2.77
N TRP A 234 7.61 -18.64 3.75
CA TRP A 234 8.34 -19.83 4.23
C TRP A 234 8.05 -21.02 3.32
N LEU A 235 9.08 -21.78 3.00
CA LEU A 235 8.94 -23.02 2.24
C LEU A 235 8.74 -24.16 3.23
N ASP A 236 7.53 -24.74 3.24
CA ASP A 236 7.13 -25.74 4.23
C ASP A 236 7.86 -27.07 4.12
N GLN A 237 8.44 -27.40 2.98
CA GLN A 237 9.17 -28.67 2.76
C GLN A 237 10.67 -28.58 3.01
N SER A 238 11.20 -27.37 3.24
CA SER A 238 12.62 -27.12 3.45
C SER A 238 12.84 -26.05 4.53
N GLU A 239 14.06 -25.95 5.05
CA GLU A 239 14.44 -24.83 5.93
C GLU A 239 14.87 -23.61 5.09
N GLN A 240 13.96 -23.11 4.26
CA GLN A 240 14.22 -22.00 3.36
C GLN A 240 13.04 -21.03 3.35
N LEU A 241 13.31 -19.82 2.87
CA LEU A 241 12.29 -18.80 2.69
C LEU A 241 12.51 -18.00 1.40
N ILE A 242 11.44 -17.39 0.91
CA ILE A 242 11.48 -16.40 -0.16
C ILE A 242 11.39 -15.02 0.48
N TRP A 243 12.33 -14.16 0.12
CA TRP A 243 12.40 -12.78 0.60
C TRP A 243 12.43 -11.81 -0.57
N ALA A 244 11.60 -10.74 -0.51
CA ALA A 244 11.69 -9.65 -1.47
C ALA A 244 12.69 -8.60 -1.01
N SER A 245 13.55 -8.14 -1.91
CA SER A 245 14.58 -7.14 -1.62
C SER A 245 14.83 -6.23 -2.82
N GLU A 246 15.11 -4.97 -2.54
CA GLU A 246 15.55 -3.97 -3.52
C GLU A 246 17.10 -3.87 -3.65
N ARG A 247 17.87 -4.82 -3.08
CA ARG A 247 19.35 -4.81 -3.06
C ARG A 247 20.00 -4.73 -4.44
N SER A 248 19.30 -5.16 -5.50
CA SER A 248 19.77 -5.04 -6.89
C SER A 248 19.36 -3.72 -7.57
N GLY A 249 18.71 -2.80 -6.83
CA GLY A 249 18.09 -1.59 -7.37
C GLY A 249 16.66 -1.78 -7.90
N TRP A 250 16.15 -3.02 -7.85
CA TRP A 250 14.81 -3.41 -8.28
C TRP A 250 14.23 -4.41 -7.27
N ASN A 251 12.92 -4.40 -7.06
CA ASN A 251 12.28 -5.33 -6.13
C ASN A 251 12.23 -6.74 -6.71
N HIS A 252 13.06 -7.64 -6.19
CA HIS A 252 13.20 -9.03 -6.64
C HIS A 252 13.08 -10.03 -5.51
N LEU A 253 12.78 -11.28 -5.86
CA LEU A 253 12.68 -12.41 -4.94
C LEU A 253 14.04 -13.12 -4.81
N TYR A 254 14.40 -13.45 -3.58
CA TYR A 254 15.60 -14.20 -3.23
C TYR A 254 15.22 -15.43 -2.42
N ARG A 255 15.85 -16.57 -2.71
CA ARG A 255 15.78 -17.79 -1.93
C ARG A 255 16.86 -17.73 -0.85
N ILE A 256 16.48 -17.96 0.39
CA ILE A 256 17.35 -17.78 1.55
C ILE A 256 17.28 -19.04 2.41
N ASP A 257 18.42 -19.48 2.92
CA ASP A 257 18.54 -20.51 3.93
C ASP A 257 18.10 -19.96 5.28
N ALA A 258 17.03 -20.50 5.85
CA ALA A 258 16.45 -20.01 7.10
C ALA A 258 17.27 -20.43 8.34
N SER A 259 18.26 -21.32 8.22
CA SER A 259 19.12 -21.72 9.33
C SER A 259 20.25 -20.72 9.59
N ASN A 260 20.73 -20.01 8.56
CA ASN A 260 21.91 -19.17 8.64
C ASN A 260 21.77 -17.80 7.91
N GLY A 261 20.67 -17.56 7.18
CA GLY A 261 20.41 -16.31 6.47
C GLY A 261 21.17 -16.15 5.14
N GLN A 262 21.88 -17.16 4.68
CA GLN A 262 22.61 -17.08 3.41
C GLN A 262 21.65 -17.06 2.22
N VAL A 263 21.93 -16.17 1.26
CA VAL A 263 21.24 -16.16 -0.03
C VAL A 263 21.68 -17.36 -0.86
N ILE A 264 20.76 -18.27 -1.12
CA ILE A 264 21.00 -19.45 -1.97
C ILE A 264 21.10 -18.99 -3.43
N ASN A 265 20.09 -18.26 -3.91
CA ASN A 265 20.07 -17.67 -5.25
C ASN A 265 19.04 -16.54 -5.36
N PRO A 266 19.20 -15.60 -6.30
CA PRO A 266 18.11 -14.77 -6.75
C PRO A 266 17.12 -15.62 -7.56
N ILE A 267 15.84 -15.59 -7.18
CA ILE A 267 14.74 -16.25 -7.93
C ILE A 267 14.37 -15.42 -9.16
N THR A 268 14.38 -14.10 -9.00
CA THR A 268 14.07 -13.15 -10.08
C THR A 268 15.18 -12.11 -10.22
N LYS A 269 15.39 -11.60 -11.43
CA LYS A 269 16.40 -10.58 -11.74
C LYS A 269 16.03 -9.79 -13.00
N GLY A 270 16.51 -8.56 -13.12
CA GLY A 270 16.28 -7.74 -14.31
C GLY A 270 15.94 -6.27 -13.99
N LYS A 271 15.64 -5.48 -15.01
CA LYS A 271 15.22 -4.07 -14.87
C LYS A 271 13.69 -3.96 -14.78
N TRP A 272 13.11 -4.69 -13.86
CA TRP A 272 11.68 -4.78 -13.61
C TRP A 272 11.43 -5.14 -12.14
N VAL A 273 10.20 -5.08 -11.65
CA VAL A 273 9.87 -5.33 -10.24
C VAL A 273 8.85 -6.44 -10.07
N VAL A 274 9.03 -7.27 -9.06
CA VAL A 274 7.98 -8.15 -8.54
C VAL A 274 7.01 -7.29 -7.74
N ARG A 275 5.70 -7.40 -8.09
CA ARG A 275 4.64 -6.67 -7.39
C ARG A 275 4.09 -7.45 -6.22
N LYS A 276 3.91 -8.77 -6.39
CA LYS A 276 3.35 -9.67 -5.38
C LYS A 276 3.66 -11.13 -5.73
N ILE A 277 3.88 -11.97 -4.71
CA ILE A 277 3.84 -13.42 -4.85
C ILE A 277 2.38 -13.85 -4.91
N GLU A 278 1.96 -14.47 -6.01
CA GLU A 278 0.59 -14.94 -6.23
C GLU A 278 0.38 -16.37 -5.71
N HIS A 279 1.40 -17.23 -5.89
CA HIS A 279 1.37 -18.60 -5.44
C HIS A 279 2.78 -19.21 -5.43
N VAL A 280 3.03 -20.12 -4.51
CA VAL A 280 4.24 -20.95 -4.48
C VAL A 280 3.81 -22.41 -4.49
N ASP A 281 4.28 -23.15 -5.47
CA ASP A 281 4.14 -24.61 -5.51
C ASP A 281 5.51 -25.23 -5.16
N GLU A 282 5.65 -25.62 -3.91
CA GLU A 282 6.88 -26.23 -3.41
C GLU A 282 7.15 -27.61 -4.03
N LYS A 283 6.11 -28.33 -4.44
CA LYS A 283 6.27 -29.65 -5.03
C LYS A 283 6.91 -29.57 -6.40
N SER A 284 6.45 -28.65 -7.23
CA SER A 284 7.02 -28.40 -8.56
C SER A 284 8.15 -27.36 -8.55
N GLN A 285 8.49 -26.79 -7.37
CA GLN A 285 9.53 -25.75 -7.19
C GLN A 285 9.30 -24.52 -8.06
N VAL A 286 8.05 -24.05 -8.19
CA VAL A 286 7.65 -22.91 -9.03
C VAL A 286 6.98 -21.82 -8.19
N VAL A 287 7.30 -20.56 -8.46
CA VAL A 287 6.59 -19.41 -7.93
C VAL A 287 5.88 -18.64 -9.05
N TRP A 288 4.58 -18.34 -8.86
CA TRP A 288 3.82 -17.40 -9.67
C TRP A 288 3.82 -16.05 -8.99
N PHE A 289 4.03 -15.01 -9.76
CA PHE A 289 4.09 -13.65 -9.24
C PHE A 289 3.55 -12.64 -10.24
N SER A 290 3.08 -11.53 -9.73
CA SER A 290 2.78 -10.36 -10.55
C SER A 290 4.01 -9.46 -10.67
N ALA A 291 4.21 -8.86 -11.83
CA ALA A 291 5.35 -8.03 -12.15
C ALA A 291 4.94 -6.75 -12.88
N LEU A 292 5.74 -5.70 -12.71
CA LEU A 292 5.67 -4.43 -13.43
C LEU A 292 6.97 -4.20 -14.19
N ALA A 293 6.90 -3.52 -15.35
CA ALA A 293 8.04 -3.28 -16.23
C ALA A 293 8.70 -4.56 -16.82
N ILE A 294 8.06 -5.73 -16.74
CA ILE A 294 8.63 -6.98 -17.25
C ILE A 294 8.67 -7.01 -18.79
N HIS A 295 7.82 -6.25 -19.47
CA HIS A 295 7.85 -6.03 -20.91
C HIS A 295 8.52 -4.67 -21.24
N PRO A 296 9.76 -4.65 -21.75
CA PRO A 296 10.53 -3.39 -21.90
C PRO A 296 9.92 -2.36 -22.86
N LYS A 297 9.04 -2.79 -23.76
CA LYS A 297 8.41 -1.92 -24.78
C LYS A 297 7.02 -1.41 -24.39
N GLN A 298 6.52 -1.82 -23.22
CA GLN A 298 5.22 -1.39 -22.73
C GLN A 298 5.36 -0.30 -21.65
N ASP A 299 4.23 0.28 -21.24
CA ASP A 299 4.19 1.14 -20.06
C ASP A 299 4.67 0.33 -18.83
N PRO A 300 5.70 0.80 -18.09
CA PRO A 300 6.28 0.04 -16.99
C PRO A 300 5.32 -0.21 -15.83
N TYR A 301 4.17 0.40 -15.82
CA TYR A 301 3.14 0.22 -14.80
C TYR A 301 2.05 -0.76 -15.22
N HIS A 302 2.17 -1.40 -16.38
CA HIS A 302 1.27 -2.51 -16.73
C HIS A 302 1.61 -3.74 -15.91
N LEU A 303 0.60 -4.27 -15.22
CA LEU A 303 0.72 -5.44 -14.37
C LEU A 303 0.62 -6.72 -15.21
N HIS A 304 1.61 -7.58 -15.09
CA HIS A 304 1.68 -8.86 -15.78
C HIS A 304 1.81 -10.03 -14.81
N LEU A 305 1.28 -11.19 -15.18
CA LEU A 305 1.47 -12.45 -14.49
C LEU A 305 2.66 -13.20 -15.09
N ALA A 306 3.54 -13.68 -14.23
CA ALA A 306 4.68 -14.50 -14.62
C ALA A 306 4.89 -15.65 -13.63
N LYS A 307 5.67 -16.63 -14.03
CA LYS A 307 6.18 -17.70 -13.16
C LYS A 307 7.65 -17.96 -13.44
N VAL A 308 8.32 -18.54 -12.45
CA VAL A 308 9.74 -18.88 -12.52
C VAL A 308 10.01 -20.06 -11.56
N ASN A 309 11.00 -20.89 -11.86
CA ASN A 309 11.46 -21.91 -10.91
C ASN A 309 12.16 -21.25 -9.71
N LEU A 310 12.13 -21.89 -8.54
CA LEU A 310 12.78 -21.36 -7.32
C LEU A 310 14.32 -21.22 -7.45
N ASP A 311 14.94 -21.88 -8.42
CA ASP A 311 16.36 -21.71 -8.76
C ASP A 311 16.64 -20.53 -9.70
N GLY A 312 15.58 -19.86 -10.18
CA GLY A 312 15.64 -18.73 -11.09
C GLY A 312 15.63 -19.08 -12.58
N SER A 313 15.52 -20.36 -12.93
CA SER A 313 15.37 -20.83 -14.31
C SER A 313 13.92 -20.71 -14.82
N ASP A 314 13.73 -20.83 -16.13
CA ASP A 314 12.43 -20.93 -16.82
C ASP A 314 11.44 -19.79 -16.54
N LEU A 315 11.94 -18.55 -16.45
CA LEU A 315 11.06 -17.38 -16.36
C LEU A 315 10.11 -17.32 -17.56
N THR A 316 8.83 -17.44 -17.29
CA THR A 316 7.76 -17.39 -18.29
C THR A 316 6.76 -16.29 -17.95
N VAL A 317 6.57 -15.30 -18.85
CA VAL A 317 5.51 -14.31 -18.73
C VAL A 317 4.23 -14.89 -19.35
N LEU A 318 3.19 -15.02 -18.52
CA LEU A 318 1.94 -15.71 -18.89
C LEU A 318 0.92 -14.80 -19.57
N THR A 319 1.04 -13.48 -19.42
CA THR A 319 0.14 -12.47 -20.00
C THR A 319 0.87 -11.66 -21.06
N GLN A 320 0.23 -11.37 -22.21
CA GLN A 320 0.89 -10.85 -23.41
C GLN A 320 0.35 -9.49 -23.90
N GLY A 321 -0.89 -9.12 -23.55
CA GLY A 321 -1.51 -7.87 -24.02
C GLY A 321 -0.74 -6.62 -23.58
N ASP A 322 -0.68 -5.59 -24.45
CA ASP A 322 -0.12 -4.27 -24.08
C ASP A 322 -1.12 -3.50 -23.22
N GLY A 323 -1.18 -3.87 -21.94
CA GLY A 323 -2.10 -3.30 -20.95
C GLY A 323 -1.87 -3.88 -19.58
N THR A 324 -2.67 -3.44 -18.62
CA THR A 324 -2.63 -3.99 -17.26
C THR A 324 -3.59 -5.16 -17.13
N HIS A 325 -3.11 -6.25 -16.55
CA HIS A 325 -3.81 -7.52 -16.47
C HIS A 325 -4.40 -7.77 -15.08
N ARG A 326 -5.44 -8.60 -15.04
CA ARG A 326 -5.97 -9.29 -13.86
C ARG A 326 -6.34 -10.71 -14.27
N TRP A 327 -6.15 -11.66 -13.37
CA TRP A 327 -6.31 -13.10 -13.68
C TRP A 327 -7.10 -13.81 -12.60
N GLU A 328 -7.75 -14.88 -13.04
CA GLU A 328 -8.44 -15.81 -12.17
C GLU A 328 -8.16 -17.23 -12.65
N PHE A 329 -7.55 -18.04 -11.80
CA PHE A 329 -7.21 -19.41 -12.11
C PHE A 329 -8.38 -20.37 -11.88
N ASN A 330 -8.42 -21.47 -12.67
CA ASN A 330 -9.21 -22.63 -12.28
C ASN A 330 -8.60 -23.29 -11.01
N PRO A 331 -9.36 -24.16 -10.29
CA PRO A 331 -8.86 -24.78 -9.06
C PRO A 331 -7.53 -25.53 -9.23
N GLU A 332 -7.34 -26.20 -10.36
CA GLU A 332 -6.16 -27.01 -10.69
C GLU A 332 -4.98 -26.16 -11.20
N ARG A 333 -5.17 -24.85 -11.35
CA ARG A 333 -4.17 -23.91 -11.92
C ARG A 333 -3.58 -24.33 -13.25
N THR A 334 -4.38 -24.99 -14.09
CA THR A 334 -3.99 -25.39 -15.46
C THR A 334 -4.38 -24.34 -16.49
N LEU A 335 -5.44 -23.59 -16.21
CA LEU A 335 -5.98 -22.51 -17.03
C LEU A 335 -6.24 -21.26 -16.17
N PHE A 336 -6.27 -20.09 -16.80
CA PHE A 336 -6.74 -18.87 -16.16
C PHE A 336 -7.47 -17.98 -17.15
N VAL A 337 -8.43 -17.23 -16.62
CA VAL A 337 -9.07 -16.13 -17.36
C VAL A 337 -8.20 -14.91 -17.15
N ASP A 338 -7.67 -14.38 -18.25
CA ASP A 338 -6.91 -13.13 -18.30
C ASP A 338 -7.82 -12.01 -18.80
N ARG A 339 -7.97 -10.97 -18.00
CA ARG A 339 -8.67 -9.73 -18.39
C ARG A 339 -7.67 -8.59 -18.38
N TRP A 340 -7.54 -7.92 -19.50
CA TRP A 340 -6.62 -6.80 -19.60
C TRP A 340 -7.24 -5.61 -20.34
N SER A 341 -6.78 -4.44 -19.99
CA SER A 341 -7.15 -3.19 -20.64
C SER A 341 -6.02 -2.17 -20.50
N ARG A 342 -6.15 -1.07 -21.20
CA ARG A 342 -5.27 0.08 -21.12
C ARG A 342 -6.12 1.34 -21.09
N VAL A 343 -5.59 2.47 -20.67
CA VAL A 343 -6.39 3.71 -20.58
C VAL A 343 -7.07 4.08 -21.90
N ASP A 344 -6.45 3.70 -23.04
CA ASP A 344 -6.90 3.92 -24.40
C ASP A 344 -7.30 2.61 -25.13
N HIS A 345 -7.52 1.52 -24.39
CA HIS A 345 -7.91 0.23 -24.96
C HIS A 345 -8.95 -0.46 -24.06
N PRO A 346 -10.17 -0.72 -24.56
CA PRO A 346 -11.22 -1.42 -23.83
C PRO A 346 -10.81 -2.80 -23.36
N GLU A 347 -11.52 -3.33 -22.35
CA GLU A 347 -11.19 -4.63 -21.74
C GLU A 347 -11.35 -5.79 -22.72
N VAL A 348 -10.38 -6.69 -22.72
CA VAL A 348 -10.40 -7.98 -23.41
C VAL A 348 -10.30 -9.08 -22.37
N ALA A 349 -11.15 -10.10 -22.46
CA ALA A 349 -11.14 -11.29 -21.63
C ALA A 349 -10.73 -12.51 -22.46
N GLN A 350 -9.74 -13.25 -21.98
CA GLN A 350 -9.13 -14.39 -22.69
C GLN A 350 -8.94 -15.58 -21.75
N LEU A 351 -9.20 -16.78 -22.23
CA LEU A 351 -8.80 -18.02 -21.55
C LEU A 351 -7.38 -18.39 -22.00
N ARG A 352 -6.49 -18.58 -21.05
CA ARG A 352 -5.07 -18.90 -21.29
C ARG A 352 -4.59 -20.13 -20.55
N SER A 353 -3.61 -20.79 -21.10
CA SER A 353 -2.88 -21.89 -20.47
C SER A 353 -1.96 -21.35 -19.36
N ALA A 354 -2.04 -21.92 -18.16
CA ALA A 354 -1.12 -21.59 -17.07
C ALA A 354 0.27 -22.22 -17.23
N ARG A 355 0.43 -23.15 -18.21
CA ARG A 355 1.73 -23.76 -18.53
C ARG A 355 2.67 -22.76 -19.19
N ASP A 356 2.19 -21.99 -20.16
CA ASP A 356 3.02 -21.16 -21.04
C ASP A 356 2.39 -19.81 -21.42
N GLY A 357 1.19 -19.51 -20.93
CA GLY A 357 0.45 -18.28 -21.25
C GLY A 357 -0.19 -18.30 -22.65
N SER A 358 -0.16 -19.43 -23.39
CA SER A 358 -0.75 -19.50 -24.70
C SER A 358 -2.25 -19.23 -24.68
N LEU A 359 -2.74 -18.52 -25.71
CA LEU A 359 -4.17 -18.20 -25.86
C LEU A 359 -4.93 -19.48 -26.23
N VAL A 360 -5.90 -19.88 -25.40
CA VAL A 360 -6.84 -20.96 -25.68
C VAL A 360 -8.05 -20.42 -26.44
N LYS A 361 -8.64 -19.30 -25.94
CA LYS A 361 -9.82 -18.68 -26.54
C LYS A 361 -9.98 -17.23 -26.09
N GLU A 362 -10.37 -16.33 -27.00
CA GLU A 362 -10.94 -15.04 -26.61
C GLU A 362 -12.38 -15.25 -26.14
N LEU A 363 -12.69 -14.79 -24.93
CA LEU A 363 -13.99 -14.98 -24.29
C LEU A 363 -14.94 -13.81 -24.55
N ALA A 364 -14.40 -12.59 -24.46
CA ALA A 364 -15.17 -11.36 -24.63
C ALA A 364 -14.24 -10.18 -24.93
N ARG A 365 -14.79 -9.19 -25.60
CA ARG A 365 -14.20 -7.87 -25.81
C ARG A 365 -15.25 -6.82 -25.51
N GLN A 366 -14.89 -5.84 -24.69
CA GLN A 366 -15.80 -4.74 -24.38
C GLN A 366 -16.08 -3.92 -25.64
N ASP A 367 -17.34 -3.85 -26.02
CA ASP A 367 -17.78 -2.98 -27.13
C ASP A 367 -18.03 -1.56 -26.60
N ILE A 368 -17.39 -0.59 -27.24
CA ILE A 368 -17.54 0.84 -26.96
C ILE A 368 -18.01 1.62 -28.20
N SER A 369 -18.52 0.95 -29.23
CA SER A 369 -18.92 1.57 -30.47
C SER A 369 -19.99 2.66 -30.28
N ALA A 370 -20.96 2.42 -29.38
CA ALA A 370 -21.95 3.44 -29.02
C ALA A 370 -21.30 4.67 -28.38
N LEU A 371 -20.33 4.46 -27.51
CA LEU A 371 -19.60 5.56 -26.83
C LEU A 371 -18.81 6.40 -27.86
N LEU A 372 -18.12 5.74 -28.79
CA LEU A 372 -17.39 6.43 -29.88
C LEU A 372 -18.33 7.19 -30.82
N LYS A 373 -19.52 6.65 -31.09
CA LYS A 373 -20.55 7.33 -31.90
C LYS A 373 -21.06 8.60 -31.23
N GLU A 374 -21.12 8.62 -29.88
CA GLU A 374 -21.47 9.80 -29.07
C GLU A 374 -20.30 10.79 -28.90
N GLY A 375 -19.21 10.61 -29.67
CA GLY A 375 -18.07 11.53 -29.69
C GLY A 375 -17.00 11.27 -28.63
N TYR A 376 -17.04 10.14 -27.89
CA TYR A 376 -15.99 9.84 -26.93
C TYR A 376 -14.63 9.73 -27.62
N SER A 377 -13.66 10.54 -27.19
CA SER A 377 -12.26 10.47 -27.63
C SER A 377 -11.41 9.71 -26.61
N MET A 378 -10.53 8.80 -27.06
CA MET A 378 -9.61 8.10 -26.18
C MET A 378 -8.58 9.06 -25.58
N PRO A 379 -8.13 8.84 -24.32
CA PRO A 379 -6.97 9.55 -23.78
C PRO A 379 -5.73 9.34 -24.66
N ILE A 380 -4.94 10.38 -24.83
CA ILE A 380 -3.71 10.35 -25.62
C ILE A 380 -2.56 9.94 -24.70
N ARG A 381 -2.08 8.70 -24.79
CA ARG A 381 -0.88 8.25 -24.09
C ARG A 381 0.34 8.99 -24.61
N PHE A 382 1.17 9.46 -23.69
CA PHE A 382 2.42 10.12 -24.03
C PHE A 382 3.51 9.76 -23.02
N SER A 383 4.73 9.67 -23.50
CA SER A 383 5.91 9.49 -22.65
C SER A 383 7.08 10.34 -23.16
N ALA A 384 7.85 10.86 -22.23
CA ALA A 384 9.01 11.68 -22.52
C ALA A 384 10.11 11.46 -21.46
N PRO A 385 11.37 11.76 -21.77
CA PRO A 385 12.43 11.76 -20.78
C PRO A 385 12.15 12.74 -19.63
N GLY A 386 12.40 12.30 -18.40
CA GLY A 386 12.32 13.13 -17.21
C GLY A 386 13.54 14.02 -17.02
N ARG A 387 13.75 14.50 -15.79
CA ARG A 387 14.80 15.45 -15.37
C ARG A 387 16.23 15.00 -15.72
N ASP A 388 16.46 13.70 -15.79
CA ASP A 388 17.78 13.12 -16.11
C ASP A 388 18.02 12.95 -17.63
N GLY A 389 17.06 13.35 -18.47
CA GLY A 389 17.12 13.21 -19.92
C GLY A 389 17.07 11.75 -20.44
N LYS A 390 16.85 10.77 -19.58
CA LYS A 390 16.94 9.32 -19.90
C LYS A 390 15.75 8.52 -19.42
N THR A 391 15.32 8.70 -18.19
CA THR A 391 14.23 7.93 -17.58
C THR A 391 12.91 8.37 -18.16
N MET A 392 12.23 7.45 -18.83
CA MET A 392 10.92 7.74 -19.43
C MET A 392 9.85 7.95 -18.35
N ILE A 393 9.19 9.08 -18.42
CA ILE A 393 8.02 9.46 -17.63
C ILE A 393 6.77 9.18 -18.45
N HIS A 394 5.78 8.55 -17.83
CA HIS A 394 4.57 8.10 -18.49
C HIS A 394 3.34 8.85 -17.97
N GLY A 395 2.47 9.21 -18.87
CA GLY A 395 1.24 9.91 -18.57
C GLY A 395 0.27 9.85 -19.75
N PHE A 396 -0.81 10.59 -19.64
CA PHE A 396 -1.76 10.80 -20.74
C PHE A 396 -2.39 12.18 -20.69
N LEU A 397 -2.95 12.58 -21.84
CA LEU A 397 -3.76 13.77 -22.00
C LEU A 397 -5.21 13.39 -22.28
N ILE A 398 -6.14 14.18 -21.75
CA ILE A 398 -7.56 14.17 -22.15
C ILE A 398 -7.85 15.51 -22.78
N GLN A 399 -8.28 15.49 -24.01
CA GLN A 399 -8.65 16.65 -24.81
C GLN A 399 -10.18 16.85 -24.84
N PRO A 400 -10.68 18.06 -25.15
CA PRO A 400 -12.09 18.26 -25.46
C PRO A 400 -12.55 17.32 -26.58
N THR A 401 -13.83 16.95 -26.57
CA THR A 401 -14.44 16.08 -27.61
C THR A 401 -14.28 16.72 -28.99
N GLU A 402 -14.58 18.01 -29.09
CA GLU A 402 -14.43 18.80 -30.32
C GLU A 402 -13.17 19.68 -30.26
N LEU A 403 -11.99 19.04 -30.32
CA LEU A 403 -10.72 19.79 -30.34
C LEU A 403 -10.49 20.42 -31.71
N ASP A 404 -10.40 21.76 -31.75
CA ASP A 404 -9.92 22.50 -32.91
C ASP A 404 -8.39 22.56 -32.92
N PRO A 405 -7.70 21.94 -33.89
CA PRO A 405 -6.23 21.93 -33.92
C PRO A 405 -5.58 23.31 -34.16
N ASN A 406 -6.36 24.30 -34.61
CA ASN A 406 -5.93 25.69 -34.85
C ASN A 406 -6.09 26.57 -33.59
N ARG A 407 -6.72 26.06 -32.53
CA ARG A 407 -6.92 26.75 -31.25
C ARG A 407 -5.91 26.24 -30.24
N ILE A 408 -5.43 27.10 -29.34
CA ILE A 408 -4.60 26.72 -28.19
C ILE A 408 -5.45 26.60 -26.93
N TYR A 409 -5.16 25.55 -26.12
CA TYR A 409 -5.93 25.20 -24.92
C TYR A 409 -5.06 25.27 -23.68
N PRO A 410 -5.52 25.93 -22.61
CA PRO A 410 -4.82 25.88 -21.33
C PRO A 410 -4.80 24.45 -20.80
N VAL A 411 -3.76 24.14 -20.03
CA VAL A 411 -3.55 22.79 -19.48
C VAL A 411 -3.91 22.78 -18.00
N ILE A 412 -4.60 21.74 -17.55
CA ILE A 412 -4.81 21.46 -16.13
C ILE A 412 -4.17 20.11 -15.80
N GLU A 413 -3.21 20.10 -14.90
CA GLU A 413 -2.64 18.87 -14.38
C GLU A 413 -3.48 18.37 -13.19
N ASN A 414 -3.94 17.11 -13.25
CA ASN A 414 -4.50 16.41 -12.10
C ASN A 414 -3.38 15.62 -11.43
N ILE A 415 -2.86 16.14 -10.31
CA ILE A 415 -1.72 15.57 -9.61
C ILE A 415 -2.11 14.70 -8.43
N TYR A 416 -1.39 13.61 -8.27
CA TYR A 416 -1.20 12.90 -7.03
C TYR A 416 0.20 12.26 -7.09
N ALA A 417 1.11 12.64 -6.17
CA ALA A 417 2.49 12.14 -6.17
C ALA A 417 2.87 11.40 -4.87
N GLY A 418 1.87 10.87 -4.17
CA GLY A 418 2.10 10.09 -2.95
C GLY A 418 3.02 8.88 -3.22
N PRO A 419 4.12 8.70 -2.46
CA PRO A 419 5.15 7.69 -2.75
C PRO A 419 4.69 6.24 -2.56
N HIS A 420 3.51 5.99 -2.01
CA HIS A 420 2.96 4.65 -1.80
C HIS A 420 2.50 3.95 -3.08
N GLY A 421 2.41 4.65 -4.20
CA GLY A 421 1.93 4.07 -5.47
C GLY A 421 2.35 4.86 -6.69
N PHE A 422 1.86 4.44 -7.83
CA PHE A 422 1.70 5.24 -9.04
C PHE A 422 0.21 5.58 -9.20
N HIS A 423 -0.10 6.72 -9.83
CA HIS A 423 -1.45 7.31 -9.74
C HIS A 423 -2.08 7.62 -11.10
N VAL A 424 -1.33 7.53 -12.18
CA VAL A 424 -1.86 7.57 -13.54
C VAL A 424 -2.65 6.28 -13.81
N PRO A 425 -3.96 6.35 -14.11
CA PRO A 425 -4.76 5.18 -14.44
C PRO A 425 -4.16 4.32 -15.55
N LYS A 426 -4.17 3.01 -15.36
CA LYS A 426 -3.62 2.05 -16.35
C LYS A 426 -4.69 1.18 -17.00
N LYS A 427 -5.91 1.19 -16.47
CA LYS A 427 -7.07 0.47 -17.02
C LYS A 427 -7.94 1.41 -17.83
N PHE A 428 -8.70 0.83 -18.77
CA PHE A 428 -9.78 1.54 -19.45
C PHE A 428 -10.79 2.08 -18.43
N GLY A 429 -11.23 3.29 -18.65
CA GLY A 429 -12.24 3.96 -17.85
C GLY A 429 -12.59 5.32 -18.43
N LEU A 430 -13.79 5.77 -18.21
CA LEU A 430 -14.33 6.97 -18.87
C LEU A 430 -13.69 8.28 -18.40
N GLN A 431 -12.97 8.30 -17.28
CA GLN A 431 -12.31 9.50 -16.71
C GLN A 431 -13.29 10.69 -16.61
N ILE A 432 -14.52 10.44 -16.15
CA ILE A 432 -15.65 11.38 -16.24
C ILE A 432 -15.32 12.77 -15.67
N SER A 433 -14.72 12.83 -14.48
CA SER A 433 -14.39 14.12 -13.83
C SER A 433 -13.41 14.95 -14.66
N GLN A 434 -12.35 14.31 -15.18
CA GLN A 434 -11.35 14.95 -16.02
C GLN A 434 -11.94 15.37 -17.38
N ARG A 435 -12.79 14.53 -17.92
CA ARG A 435 -13.46 14.83 -19.18
C ARG A 435 -14.40 16.02 -19.07
N ARG A 436 -15.17 16.13 -17.98
CA ARG A 436 -16.03 17.31 -17.73
C ARG A 436 -15.21 18.60 -17.73
N LEU A 437 -14.00 18.59 -17.17
CA LEU A 437 -13.12 19.75 -17.24
C LEU A 437 -12.60 19.99 -18.65
N ALA A 438 -12.31 18.93 -19.41
CA ALA A 438 -11.88 19.08 -20.80
C ALA A 438 -12.96 19.73 -21.67
N GLU A 439 -14.24 19.38 -21.49
CA GLU A 439 -15.37 19.98 -22.22
C GLU A 439 -15.56 21.49 -21.92
N LEU A 440 -14.96 22.00 -20.85
CA LEU A 440 -14.91 23.46 -20.59
C LEU A 440 -13.80 24.18 -21.40
N GLY A 441 -13.06 23.46 -22.26
CA GLY A 441 -12.01 24.01 -23.10
C GLY A 441 -10.62 23.92 -22.50
N PHE A 442 -10.35 22.91 -21.66
CA PHE A 442 -9.03 22.60 -21.11
C PHE A 442 -8.48 21.30 -21.68
N VAL A 443 -7.16 21.14 -21.61
CA VAL A 443 -6.52 19.83 -21.74
C VAL A 443 -6.09 19.34 -20.39
N ILE A 444 -6.49 18.13 -20.02
CA ILE A 444 -6.16 17.56 -18.71
C ILE A 444 -4.98 16.62 -18.84
N ALA A 445 -3.93 16.84 -18.05
CA ALA A 445 -2.75 15.98 -17.97
C ALA A 445 -2.76 15.16 -16.69
N LYS A 446 -2.35 13.88 -16.79
CA LYS A 446 -2.03 13.01 -15.63
C LYS A 446 -0.67 12.37 -15.85
N ILE A 447 0.24 12.55 -14.89
CA ILE A 447 1.65 12.18 -15.04
C ILE A 447 2.14 11.54 -13.73
N ASP A 448 2.99 10.48 -13.82
CA ASP A 448 3.73 9.93 -12.70
C ASP A 448 5.22 10.30 -12.84
N GLY A 449 5.70 11.23 -12.01
CA GLY A 449 7.11 11.64 -11.95
C GLY A 449 7.95 10.76 -11.03
N MET A 450 9.26 11.01 -10.98
CA MET A 450 10.18 10.36 -10.03
C MET A 450 9.73 10.63 -8.60
N GLY A 451 9.93 9.64 -7.71
CA GLY A 451 9.43 9.65 -6.34
C GLY A 451 8.14 8.84 -6.15
N THR A 452 7.39 8.52 -7.23
CA THR A 452 6.30 7.54 -7.16
C THR A 452 6.83 6.11 -7.13
N ASN A 453 6.00 5.14 -6.72
CA ASN A 453 6.42 3.77 -6.46
C ASN A 453 6.46 2.88 -7.72
N TRP A 454 6.95 1.66 -7.55
CA TRP A 454 6.88 0.52 -8.48
C TRP A 454 7.73 0.67 -9.75
N ARG A 455 8.80 1.43 -9.66
CA ARG A 455 9.92 1.48 -10.60
C ARG A 455 11.20 1.00 -9.88
N SER A 456 12.38 1.37 -10.41
CA SER A 456 13.65 1.13 -9.70
C SER A 456 13.67 1.83 -8.34
N LYS A 457 14.49 1.31 -7.41
CA LYS A 457 14.69 1.96 -6.12
C LYS A 457 15.17 3.42 -6.31
N LYS A 458 16.13 3.67 -7.21
CA LYS A 458 16.60 5.02 -7.54
C LYS A 458 15.48 5.96 -7.98
N PHE A 459 14.49 5.48 -8.73
CA PHE A 459 13.34 6.28 -9.14
C PHE A 459 12.45 6.64 -7.93
N HIS A 460 12.21 5.67 -7.04
CA HIS A 460 11.41 5.85 -5.84
C HIS A 460 12.11 6.74 -4.80
N ASP A 461 13.41 6.59 -4.64
CA ASP A 461 14.22 7.31 -3.64
C ASP A 461 14.20 8.84 -3.79
N HIS A 462 13.76 9.37 -4.94
CA HIS A 462 13.57 10.83 -5.10
C HIS A 462 12.58 11.43 -4.11
N CYS A 463 11.67 10.62 -3.52
CA CYS A 463 10.73 11.08 -2.49
C CYS A 463 11.36 11.13 -1.09
N TRP A 464 12.50 10.45 -0.86
CA TRP A 464 13.08 10.32 0.47
C TRP A 464 13.48 11.68 1.05
N GLN A 465 12.84 12.03 2.18
CA GLN A 465 13.02 13.33 2.84
C GLN A 465 12.77 14.55 1.93
N ASN A 466 11.96 14.38 0.88
CA ASN A 466 11.80 15.34 -0.20
C ASN A 466 10.39 15.28 -0.84
N LEU A 467 9.36 15.31 -0.01
CA LEU A 467 7.97 15.23 -0.51
C LEU A 467 7.53 16.48 -1.29
N ALA A 468 8.19 17.62 -1.09
CA ALA A 468 7.92 18.84 -1.85
C ALA A 468 8.29 18.74 -3.34
N ASP A 469 9.24 17.86 -3.71
CA ASP A 469 9.63 17.67 -5.12
C ASP A 469 8.47 17.16 -5.98
N ALA A 470 7.67 16.21 -5.49
CA ALA A 470 6.49 15.64 -6.15
C ALA A 470 6.69 15.27 -7.64
N GLY A 471 7.93 15.14 -8.10
CA GLY A 471 8.30 14.89 -9.49
C GLY A 471 8.11 16.11 -10.41
N PHE A 472 8.05 17.35 -9.91
CA PHE A 472 7.81 18.54 -10.74
C PHE A 472 8.80 18.73 -11.88
N PRO A 473 10.13 18.57 -11.71
CA PRO A 473 11.03 18.68 -12.85
C PRO A 473 10.73 17.70 -13.98
N ASP A 474 10.25 16.48 -13.64
CA ASP A 474 9.85 15.47 -14.63
C ASP A 474 8.54 15.84 -15.31
N ARG A 475 7.54 16.32 -14.55
CA ARG A 475 6.21 16.72 -15.03
C ARG A 475 6.33 17.91 -15.98
N ILE A 476 7.10 18.92 -15.61
CA ILE A 476 7.37 20.10 -16.45
C ILE A 476 8.10 19.69 -17.73
N ALA A 477 9.12 18.83 -17.65
CA ALA A 477 9.83 18.32 -18.83
C ALA A 477 8.90 17.55 -19.76
N TRP A 478 8.03 16.72 -19.20
CA TRP A 478 7.02 15.95 -19.92
C TRP A 478 6.00 16.86 -20.64
N LEU A 479 5.45 17.88 -19.95
CA LEU A 479 4.52 18.84 -20.54
C LEU A 479 5.19 19.66 -21.66
N LYS A 480 6.43 20.11 -21.46
CA LYS A 480 7.21 20.78 -22.52
C LYS A 480 7.46 19.88 -23.73
N ALA A 481 7.71 18.59 -23.50
CA ALA A 481 7.85 17.62 -24.60
C ALA A 481 6.51 17.36 -25.31
N ALA A 482 5.41 17.29 -24.58
CA ALA A 482 4.08 17.14 -25.15
C ALA A 482 3.70 18.35 -26.02
N ALA A 483 3.98 19.58 -25.57
CA ALA A 483 3.69 20.81 -26.32
C ALA A 483 4.50 20.93 -27.62
N ARG A 484 5.72 20.38 -27.66
CA ARG A 484 6.48 20.29 -28.92
C ARG A 484 5.82 19.37 -29.96
N LYS A 485 5.06 18.38 -29.51
CA LYS A 485 4.35 17.45 -30.38
C LYS A 485 2.92 17.92 -30.71
N TYR A 486 2.26 18.55 -29.76
CA TYR A 486 0.87 18.97 -29.83
C TYR A 486 0.79 20.48 -29.69
N SER A 487 0.79 21.20 -30.82
CA SER A 487 0.85 22.67 -30.91
C SER A 487 -0.34 23.39 -30.25
N TRP A 488 -1.44 22.67 -30.02
CA TRP A 488 -2.63 23.17 -29.34
C TRP A 488 -2.49 23.24 -27.80
N LEU A 489 -1.38 22.78 -27.21
CA LEU A 489 -1.11 22.93 -25.76
C LEU A 489 -0.54 24.32 -25.44
N ASP A 490 -1.22 25.06 -24.60
CA ASP A 490 -0.75 26.37 -24.11
C ASP A 490 -0.09 26.25 -22.75
N LEU A 491 1.23 26.20 -22.73
CA LEU A 491 2.00 26.14 -21.48
C LEU A 491 2.20 27.51 -20.80
N SER A 492 1.70 28.60 -21.35
CA SER A 492 1.65 29.88 -20.65
C SER A 492 0.51 29.91 -19.61
N ARG A 493 -0.47 29.00 -19.74
CA ARG A 493 -1.64 28.89 -18.88
C ARG A 493 -1.79 27.47 -18.34
N VAL A 494 -0.92 27.09 -17.40
CA VAL A 494 -0.97 25.79 -16.73
C VAL A 494 -1.55 25.92 -15.35
N GLY A 495 -2.66 25.20 -15.09
CA GLY A 495 -3.24 25.00 -13.77
C GLY A 495 -2.94 23.61 -13.22
N ILE A 496 -3.15 23.42 -11.92
CA ILE A 496 -2.93 22.14 -11.24
C ILE A 496 -3.99 21.93 -10.15
N TYR A 497 -4.43 20.69 -9.96
CA TYR A 497 -5.30 20.37 -8.82
C TYR A 497 -5.06 18.96 -8.29
N GLY A 498 -5.33 18.77 -6.99
CA GLY A 498 -5.25 17.47 -6.34
C GLY A 498 -5.81 17.49 -4.93
N GLY A 499 -6.09 16.31 -4.40
CA GLY A 499 -6.58 16.11 -3.03
C GLY A 499 -5.59 15.33 -2.17
N SER A 500 -5.63 15.51 -0.84
CA SER A 500 -4.76 14.81 0.11
C SER A 500 -3.26 15.09 -0.18
N ALA A 501 -2.43 14.07 -0.40
CA ALA A 501 -1.06 14.28 -0.88
C ALA A 501 -1.02 15.10 -2.18
N GLY A 502 -2.01 14.92 -3.07
CA GLY A 502 -2.16 15.74 -4.27
C GLY A 502 -2.49 17.21 -3.96
N GLY A 503 -3.20 17.48 -2.88
CA GLY A 503 -3.45 18.84 -2.39
C GLY A 503 -2.17 19.51 -1.91
N GLN A 504 -1.35 18.82 -1.13
CA GLN A 504 0.00 19.29 -0.78
C GLN A 504 0.80 19.59 -2.05
N ASN A 505 0.81 18.67 -3.02
CA ASN A 505 1.54 18.86 -4.27
C ASN A 505 1.01 20.07 -5.07
N ALA A 506 -0.32 20.22 -5.20
CA ALA A 506 -0.90 21.33 -5.98
C ALA A 506 -0.49 22.70 -5.43
N LEU A 507 -0.50 22.90 -4.12
CA LEU A 507 0.03 24.13 -3.51
C LEU A 507 1.55 24.24 -3.70
N SER A 508 2.29 23.16 -3.47
CA SER A 508 3.76 23.15 -3.64
C SER A 508 4.16 23.59 -5.06
N ALA A 509 3.35 23.28 -6.09
CA ALA A 509 3.58 23.74 -7.46
C ALA A 509 3.62 25.28 -7.58
N LEU A 510 2.69 25.97 -6.93
CA LEU A 510 2.68 27.45 -6.95
C LEU A 510 3.84 28.04 -6.13
N LEU A 511 4.24 27.39 -5.03
CA LEU A 511 5.29 27.89 -4.14
C LEU A 511 6.70 27.73 -4.74
N HIS A 512 6.93 26.69 -5.55
CA HIS A 512 8.26 26.34 -6.04
C HIS A 512 8.41 26.43 -7.57
N HIS A 513 7.28 26.47 -8.31
CA HIS A 513 7.23 26.49 -9.77
C HIS A 513 6.16 27.46 -10.30
N GLY A 514 5.94 28.60 -9.61
CA GLY A 514 4.96 29.62 -9.98
C GLY A 514 5.23 30.27 -11.33
N GLU A 515 6.49 30.22 -11.81
CA GLU A 515 6.84 30.60 -13.17
C GLU A 515 6.20 29.70 -14.24
N PHE A 516 5.86 28.47 -13.89
CA PHE A 516 5.20 27.49 -14.79
C PHE A 516 3.71 27.32 -14.49
N TYR A 517 3.35 27.03 -13.22
CA TYR A 517 1.95 26.87 -12.80
C TYR A 517 1.34 28.21 -12.41
N LYS A 518 0.15 28.53 -12.93
CA LYS A 518 -0.51 29.84 -12.75
C LYS A 518 -1.69 29.81 -11.79
N ALA A 519 -2.28 28.64 -11.58
CA ALA A 519 -3.41 28.45 -10.68
C ALA A 519 -3.38 27.07 -10.06
N ALA A 520 -3.77 26.94 -8.79
CA ALA A 520 -3.89 25.66 -8.11
C ALA A 520 -5.21 25.55 -7.34
N VAL A 521 -5.78 24.34 -7.33
CA VAL A 521 -6.82 23.93 -6.38
C VAL A 521 -6.23 22.83 -5.51
N SER A 522 -6.10 23.11 -4.22
CA SER A 522 -5.57 22.21 -3.22
C SER A 522 -6.68 21.78 -2.28
N ASP A 523 -7.10 20.52 -2.40
CA ASP A 523 -8.15 19.94 -1.57
C ASP A 523 -7.54 19.10 -0.44
N CYS A 524 -7.94 19.38 0.81
CA CYS A 524 -7.53 18.67 2.03
C CYS A 524 -6.03 18.28 2.08
N GLY A 525 -5.14 19.21 1.71
CA GLY A 525 -3.71 18.94 1.59
C GLY A 525 -2.99 18.76 2.94
N CYS A 526 -2.04 17.84 2.99
CA CYS A 526 -1.09 17.74 4.10
C CYS A 526 0.04 18.77 3.90
N HIS A 527 -0.19 20.03 4.27
CA HIS A 527 0.70 21.13 3.94
C HIS A 527 1.98 21.20 4.80
N ASP A 528 1.96 20.56 5.95
CA ASP A 528 3.15 20.31 6.76
C ASP A 528 3.18 18.85 7.20
N ASN A 529 4.20 18.12 6.80
CA ASN A 529 4.30 16.69 7.07
C ASN A 529 4.46 16.36 8.57
N ARG A 530 4.75 17.35 9.43
CA ARG A 530 4.73 17.22 10.89
C ARG A 530 3.30 17.22 11.45
N MET A 531 2.32 17.68 10.68
CA MET A 531 0.92 17.84 11.09
C MET A 531 0.00 16.70 10.72
N ASP A 532 0.48 15.73 9.95
CA ASP A 532 -0.31 14.59 9.49
C ASP A 532 0.13 13.28 10.15
N LYS A 533 -0.52 12.18 9.79
CA LYS A 533 -0.34 10.83 10.38
C LYS A 533 1.11 10.37 10.40
N ILE A 534 1.59 9.97 11.59
CA ILE A 534 2.94 9.48 11.79
C ILE A 534 3.33 8.35 10.82
N TRP A 535 2.43 7.38 10.62
CA TRP A 535 2.73 6.17 9.83
C TRP A 535 2.95 6.46 8.34
N TRP A 536 2.27 7.46 7.77
CA TRP A 536 2.44 7.83 6.38
C TRP A 536 3.67 8.73 6.18
N ASN A 537 3.83 9.71 7.07
CA ASN A 537 4.89 10.70 6.91
C ASN A 537 6.27 10.14 7.27
N GLU A 538 6.43 9.45 8.40
CA GLU A 538 7.72 8.87 8.75
C GLU A 538 8.16 7.77 7.76
N ALA A 539 7.23 7.13 7.02
CA ALA A 539 7.59 6.15 5.99
C ALA A 539 8.47 6.75 4.86
N TRP A 540 8.27 8.01 4.53
CA TRP A 540 8.93 8.70 3.42
C TRP A 540 9.87 9.81 3.87
N MET A 541 9.62 10.37 5.05
CA MET A 541 10.41 11.47 5.60
C MET A 541 11.37 11.01 6.72
N GLY A 542 11.23 9.77 7.22
CA GLY A 542 12.01 9.29 8.34
C GLY A 542 11.73 10.06 9.64
N LYS A 543 12.71 10.12 10.54
CA LYS A 543 12.62 10.90 11.78
C LYS A 543 12.61 12.40 11.50
N ILE A 544 11.99 13.19 12.38
CA ILE A 544 11.94 14.65 12.24
C ILE A 544 13.36 15.22 12.14
N GLY A 545 13.51 16.11 11.16
CA GLY A 545 14.73 16.86 10.87
C GLY A 545 14.43 18.08 9.98
N PRO A 546 15.43 18.85 9.56
CA PRO A 546 15.26 20.07 8.76
C PRO A 546 14.50 19.87 7.44
N HIS A 547 14.57 18.68 6.86
CA HIS A 547 13.87 18.31 5.63
C HIS A 547 12.34 18.39 5.74
N TYR A 548 11.78 18.30 6.96
CA TYR A 548 10.34 18.52 7.16
C TYR A 548 9.93 19.97 6.89
N GLU A 549 10.74 20.96 7.35
CA GLU A 549 10.51 22.38 7.05
C GLU A 549 10.73 22.67 5.57
N GLN A 550 11.78 22.10 4.98
CA GLN A 550 12.06 22.23 3.54
C GLN A 550 10.93 21.70 2.66
N SER A 551 10.15 20.73 3.14
CA SER A 551 8.99 20.17 2.45
C SER A 551 7.65 20.80 2.88
N SER A 552 7.63 21.78 3.80
CA SER A 552 6.42 22.38 4.34
C SER A 552 5.90 23.52 3.47
N ASN A 553 4.69 23.39 2.98
CA ASN A 553 4.00 24.48 2.28
C ASN A 553 3.70 25.66 3.22
N VAL A 554 3.47 25.40 4.52
CA VAL A 554 3.27 26.44 5.54
C VAL A 554 4.53 27.30 5.67
N PHE A 555 5.70 26.65 5.78
CA PHE A 555 6.98 27.36 5.89
C PHE A 555 7.29 28.20 4.64
N HIS A 556 6.87 27.74 3.47
CA HIS A 556 7.12 28.41 2.19
C HIS A 556 5.96 29.27 1.69
N ALA A 557 4.88 29.48 2.46
CA ALA A 557 3.67 30.19 2.04
C ALA A 557 3.97 31.58 1.44
N HIS A 558 4.95 32.29 1.98
CA HIS A 558 5.42 33.60 1.49
C HIS A 558 5.93 33.60 0.03
N LYS A 559 6.16 32.42 -0.58
CA LYS A 559 6.59 32.30 -1.97
C LYS A 559 5.42 32.20 -2.96
N LEU A 560 4.18 32.28 -2.48
CA LEU A 560 3.02 32.07 -3.32
C LEU A 560 3.02 33.02 -4.53
N GLN A 561 2.90 32.42 -5.72
CA GLN A 561 2.72 33.13 -6.98
C GLN A 561 1.51 32.53 -7.71
N GLY A 562 0.66 33.38 -8.28
CA GLY A 562 -0.53 32.92 -9.00
C GLY A 562 -1.78 32.82 -8.11
N ASN A 563 -2.76 32.06 -8.59
CA ASN A 563 -4.08 31.97 -7.98
C ASN A 563 -4.24 30.64 -7.23
N LEU A 564 -4.61 30.72 -5.96
CA LEU A 564 -4.79 29.55 -5.10
C LEU A 564 -6.24 29.44 -4.61
N MET A 565 -6.80 28.25 -4.71
CA MET A 565 -8.02 27.85 -4.00
C MET A 565 -7.70 26.72 -3.04
N LEU A 566 -8.01 26.90 -1.77
CA LEU A 566 -7.92 25.88 -0.73
C LEU A 566 -9.31 25.37 -0.38
N THR A 567 -9.44 24.04 -0.27
CA THR A 567 -10.66 23.40 0.25
C THR A 567 -10.29 22.40 1.34
N VAL A 568 -11.12 22.28 2.37
CA VAL A 568 -10.91 21.34 3.47
C VAL A 568 -12.25 20.97 4.12
N GLY A 569 -12.40 19.71 4.51
CA GLY A 569 -13.52 19.26 5.33
C GLY A 569 -13.22 19.46 6.81
N GLU A 570 -14.10 20.16 7.55
CA GLU A 570 -13.91 20.43 8.99
C GLU A 570 -13.83 19.16 9.86
N LEU A 571 -14.42 18.05 9.38
CA LEU A 571 -14.45 16.75 10.05
C LEU A 571 -13.53 15.71 9.39
N ASP A 572 -12.54 16.15 8.64
CA ASP A 572 -11.58 15.23 8.02
C ASP A 572 -10.76 14.51 9.10
N LYS A 573 -11.02 13.20 9.23
CA LYS A 573 -10.31 12.30 10.16
C LYS A 573 -9.02 11.73 9.55
N ASN A 574 -8.80 11.98 8.27
CA ASN A 574 -7.65 11.46 7.54
C ASN A 574 -6.51 12.49 7.47
N VAL A 575 -6.78 13.70 7.01
CA VAL A 575 -5.79 14.81 7.03
C VAL A 575 -6.29 15.86 8.02
N ASP A 576 -5.45 16.21 8.99
CA ASP A 576 -5.81 17.21 10.02
C ASP A 576 -6.18 18.55 9.35
N PRO A 577 -7.43 19.04 9.49
CA PRO A 577 -7.87 20.31 8.90
C PRO A 577 -6.99 21.50 9.28
N ALA A 578 -6.36 21.46 10.45
CA ALA A 578 -5.44 22.50 10.92
C ALA A 578 -4.27 22.72 9.94
N SER A 579 -3.87 21.69 9.18
CA SER A 579 -2.80 21.83 8.17
C SER A 579 -3.15 22.87 7.09
N THR A 580 -4.39 22.88 6.62
CA THR A 580 -4.87 23.88 5.64
C THR A 580 -5.03 25.26 6.29
N LEU A 581 -5.58 25.32 7.51
CA LEU A 581 -5.77 26.61 8.22
C LEU A 581 -4.44 27.31 8.52
N GLN A 582 -3.38 26.56 8.83
CA GLN A 582 -2.04 27.11 9.03
C GLN A 582 -1.45 27.71 7.75
N VAL A 583 -1.79 27.20 6.57
CA VAL A 583 -1.39 27.83 5.30
C VAL A 583 -2.09 29.19 5.14
N VAL A 584 -3.38 29.26 5.47
CA VAL A 584 -4.14 30.53 5.39
C VAL A 584 -3.57 31.58 6.33
N ASP A 585 -3.17 31.18 7.55
CA ASP A 585 -2.56 32.09 8.53
C ASP A 585 -1.15 32.55 8.10
N ALA A 586 -0.41 31.71 7.37
CA ALA A 586 0.97 31.99 6.95
C ALA A 586 1.08 32.81 5.64
N GLN A 587 -0.04 33.08 4.94
CA GLN A 587 -0.12 33.90 3.72
C GLN A 587 -0.46 35.35 4.03
#